data_610e330add4f67a5f2db4f31fa71510a
#
_entry.id   610e330add4f67a5f2db4f31fa71510a
#
_cell.length_a   1.000
_cell.length_b   1.000
_cell.length_c   1.000
_cell.angle_alpha   90.00
_cell.angle_beta   90.00
_cell.angle_gamma   90.00
#
_symmetry.space_group_name_H-M   'P 1'
#
loop_
_entity.id
_entity.type
_entity.pdbx_description
1 polymer ?
#
loop_
_entity_poly.entity_id
_entity_poly.type
_entity_poly.pdbx_seq_one_letter_code
_entity_poly.pdbx_strand_id
1 'polypeptide(L)'
;MKDKTQKSFRGIARTLLLVFCYAFGNHAFALTLEHEQTVEIYKVTDVPNPRNESSSNWVSNPNQILDESYVWEINNMLSQLEDSLSIEVAVVALSSIGEDIPAEFAHKLFEHWGIGKKADDNGLLILLVLDQRKVTFATGYGLEGVL
;
A
#
# COMPACT_ATOMS: atom_id res chain seq x y z
N MET A 1 -8.19 14.67 -27.15
CA MET A 1 -7.07 15.46 -27.63
C MET A 1 -6.86 16.70 -26.76
N LYS A 2 -6.85 16.54 -25.39
CA LYS A 2 -6.71 17.66 -24.40
C LYS A 2 -5.61 17.45 -23.35
N ASP A 3 -4.81 16.37 -23.43
CA ASP A 3 -3.88 15.99 -22.35
C ASP A 3 -2.38 16.36 -22.59
N LYS A 4 -2.02 16.80 -23.79
CA LYS A 4 -0.62 17.17 -24.08
C LYS A 4 -0.25 18.61 -23.71
N THR A 5 -1.21 19.51 -23.59
CA THR A 5 -1.00 20.94 -23.32
C THR A 5 -0.73 21.23 -21.84
N GLN A 6 -1.27 20.43 -20.93
CA GLN A 6 -1.12 20.68 -19.48
C GLN A 6 0.24 20.25 -18.93
N LYS A 7 0.89 19.22 -19.53
CA LYS A 7 2.26 18.81 -19.15
C LYS A 7 3.33 19.82 -19.60
N SER A 8 3.12 20.48 -20.74
CA SER A 8 4.07 21.48 -21.26
C SER A 8 4.10 22.76 -20.39
N PHE A 9 2.95 23.18 -19.86
CA PHE A 9 2.88 24.41 -19.05
C PHE A 9 3.57 24.29 -17.68
N ARG A 10 3.56 23.07 -17.08
CA ARG A 10 4.26 22.81 -15.80
C ARG A 10 5.78 22.80 -15.92
N GLY A 11 6.32 22.38 -17.06
CA GLY A 11 7.76 22.40 -17.34
C GLY A 11 8.32 23.81 -17.51
N ILE A 12 7.61 24.67 -18.22
CA ILE A 12 8.03 26.05 -18.52
C ILE A 12 8.03 26.94 -17.27
N ALA A 13 7.03 26.77 -16.38
CA ALA A 13 6.96 27.50 -15.12
C ALA A 13 8.14 27.17 -14.18
N ARG A 14 8.61 25.90 -14.18
CA ARG A 14 9.77 25.46 -13.39
C ARG A 14 11.08 26.07 -13.88
N THR A 15 11.28 26.17 -15.18
CA THR A 15 12.50 26.71 -15.79
C THR A 15 12.58 28.23 -15.62
N LEU A 16 11.45 28.92 -15.69
CA LEU A 16 11.40 30.38 -15.49
C LEU A 16 11.70 30.77 -14.01
N LEU A 17 11.29 29.96 -13.04
CA LEU A 17 11.55 30.23 -11.62
C LEU A 17 13.03 30.10 -11.27
N LEU A 18 13.75 29.15 -11.89
CA LEU A 18 15.20 28.99 -11.68
C LEU A 18 16.04 30.08 -12.28
N VAL A 19 15.61 30.66 -13.40
CA VAL A 19 16.31 31.79 -14.05
C VAL A 19 16.11 33.09 -13.27
N PHE A 20 14.95 33.28 -12.61
CA PHE A 20 14.69 34.49 -11.82
C PHE A 20 15.53 34.54 -10.53
N CYS A 21 15.86 33.37 -9.92
CA CYS A 21 16.73 33.31 -8.73
C CYS A 21 18.19 33.66 -9.02
N TYR A 22 18.66 33.52 -10.26
CA TYR A 22 20.05 33.84 -10.62
C TYR A 22 20.30 35.32 -10.83
N ALA A 23 19.27 36.13 -11.06
CA ALA A 23 19.37 37.56 -11.42
C ALA A 23 19.36 38.51 -10.21
N PHE A 24 18.93 38.07 -9.04
CA PHE A 24 18.89 38.87 -7.81
C PHE A 24 19.75 38.24 -6.72
N GLY A 25 20.99 38.77 -6.64
CA GLY A 25 22.03 38.31 -5.74
C GLY A 25 21.65 38.19 -4.30
N ASN A 26 22.06 37.08 -3.72
CA ASN A 26 22.46 36.85 -2.32
C ASN A 26 21.50 37.28 -1.20
N HIS A 27 20.24 36.87 -1.26
CA HIS A 27 19.48 36.64 -0.06
C HIS A 27 19.04 35.16 -0.10
N ALA A 28 19.52 34.40 0.89
CA ALA A 28 19.13 33.00 1.10
C ALA A 28 17.61 32.91 1.36
N PHE A 29 16.84 32.94 0.29
CA PHE A 29 15.47 32.49 0.31
C PHE A 29 15.56 30.95 0.22
N ALA A 30 15.62 30.33 1.40
CA ALA A 30 15.40 28.89 1.51
C ALA A 30 13.98 28.63 1.02
N LEU A 31 13.84 28.38 -0.29
CA LEU A 31 12.66 27.71 -0.84
C LEU A 31 12.65 26.33 -0.17
N THR A 32 11.92 26.23 0.93
CA THR A 32 11.44 24.95 1.42
C THR A 32 10.61 24.38 0.27
N LEU A 33 11.21 23.48 -0.51
CA LEU A 33 10.46 22.61 -1.38
C LEU A 33 9.60 21.78 -0.42
N GLU A 34 8.39 22.26 -0.15
CA GLU A 34 7.35 21.39 0.40
C GLU A 34 7.26 20.25 -0.60
N HIS A 35 7.80 19.12 -0.20
CA HIS A 35 7.64 17.87 -0.89
C HIS A 35 6.16 17.52 -0.69
N GLU A 36 5.32 17.97 -1.63
CA GLU A 36 3.93 17.58 -1.69
C GLU A 36 3.92 16.07 -1.92
N GLN A 37 3.92 15.33 -0.81
CA GLN A 37 3.76 13.89 -0.83
C GLN A 37 2.35 13.64 -1.36
N THR A 38 2.24 13.39 -2.66
CA THR A 38 1.01 12.87 -3.24
C THR A 38 0.76 11.51 -2.61
N VAL A 39 -0.20 11.46 -1.69
CA VAL A 39 -0.64 10.20 -1.08
C VAL A 39 -1.25 9.35 -2.19
N GLU A 40 -0.66 8.19 -2.42
CA GLU A 40 -1.16 7.24 -3.40
C GLU A 40 -2.42 6.56 -2.86
N ILE A 41 -3.52 6.63 -3.63
CA ILE A 41 -4.81 6.03 -3.28
C ILE A 41 -4.92 4.71 -4.03
N TYR A 42 -5.09 3.61 -3.30
CA TYR A 42 -5.21 2.26 -3.85
C TYR A 42 -6.67 1.86 -4.06
N LYS A 43 -6.95 1.23 -5.19
CA LYS A 43 -8.14 0.41 -5.41
C LYS A 43 -7.78 -1.05 -5.18
N VAL A 44 -8.76 -1.89 -4.92
CA VAL A 44 -8.56 -3.33 -4.67
C VAL A 44 -7.71 -4.00 -5.76
N THR A 45 -7.92 -3.65 -7.04
CA THR A 45 -7.20 -4.21 -8.20
C THR A 45 -5.75 -3.73 -8.32
N ASP A 46 -5.41 -2.61 -7.68
CA ASP A 46 -4.12 -1.96 -7.82
C ASP A 46 -3.14 -2.38 -6.70
N VAL A 47 -3.67 -3.05 -5.65
CA VAL A 47 -2.84 -3.54 -4.54
C VAL A 47 -1.98 -4.72 -5.02
N PRO A 48 -0.63 -4.62 -4.92
CA PRO A 48 0.26 -5.69 -5.36
C PRO A 48 0.07 -6.94 -4.50
N ASN A 49 -0.26 -8.08 -5.15
CA ASN A 49 -0.32 -9.36 -4.45
C ASN A 49 1.10 -9.91 -4.27
N PRO A 50 1.62 -10.03 -3.03
CA PRO A 50 2.99 -10.45 -2.78
C PRO A 50 3.27 -11.89 -3.23
N ARG A 51 2.25 -12.74 -3.30
CA ARG A 51 2.36 -14.13 -3.76
C ARG A 51 2.68 -14.26 -5.26
N ASN A 52 2.46 -13.19 -6.04
CA ASN A 52 2.84 -13.15 -7.46
C ASN A 52 4.37 -13.09 -7.65
N GLU A 53 5.11 -12.57 -6.66
CA GLU A 53 6.56 -12.47 -6.71
C GLU A 53 7.23 -13.73 -6.12
N SER A 54 6.72 -14.24 -5.02
CA SER A 54 7.21 -15.45 -4.35
C SER A 54 6.11 -16.10 -3.54
N SER A 55 6.04 -17.43 -3.58
CA SER A 55 5.09 -18.21 -2.78
C SER A 55 5.28 -18.06 -1.26
N SER A 56 6.40 -17.56 -0.82
CA SER A 56 6.72 -17.31 0.60
C SER A 56 6.50 -15.86 1.04
N ASN A 57 6.00 -14.98 0.14
CA ASN A 57 5.70 -13.60 0.46
C ASN A 57 4.24 -13.45 0.87
N TRP A 58 4.00 -12.83 2.03
CA TRP A 58 2.69 -12.63 2.64
C TRP A 58 2.36 -11.16 2.89
N VAL A 59 3.38 -10.27 2.79
CA VAL A 59 3.27 -8.85 3.12
C VAL A 59 3.26 -8.01 1.87
N SER A 60 2.18 -7.25 1.65
CA SER A 60 2.10 -6.17 0.65
C SER A 60 2.34 -4.83 1.33
N ASN A 61 3.44 -4.16 0.99
CA ASN A 61 3.89 -2.91 1.60
C ASN A 61 4.38 -1.92 0.53
N PRO A 62 3.53 -1.56 -0.46
CA PRO A 62 3.96 -0.79 -1.63
C PRO A 62 4.44 0.62 -1.29
N ASN A 63 3.93 1.22 -0.20
CA ASN A 63 4.33 2.54 0.25
C ASN A 63 5.45 2.54 1.29
N GLN A 64 6.10 1.39 1.55
CA GLN A 64 7.18 1.25 2.52
C GLN A 64 6.81 1.78 3.94
N ILE A 65 5.56 1.53 4.37
CA ILE A 65 5.05 1.92 5.70
C ILE A 65 5.75 1.10 6.79
N LEU A 66 6.00 -0.18 6.50
CA LEU A 66 6.75 -1.07 7.35
C LEU A 66 8.21 -1.10 6.88
N ASP A 67 9.16 -1.08 7.83
CA ASP A 67 10.57 -1.29 7.51
C ASP A 67 10.81 -2.70 6.95
N GLU A 68 11.77 -2.85 6.04
CA GLU A 68 12.08 -4.12 5.37
C GLU A 68 12.42 -5.24 6.36
N SER A 69 13.04 -4.91 7.50
CA SER A 69 13.35 -5.87 8.56
C SER A 69 12.08 -6.49 9.16
N TYR A 70 11.05 -5.68 9.40
CA TYR A 70 9.75 -6.16 9.87
C TYR A 70 9.00 -6.95 8.80
N VAL A 71 9.07 -6.51 7.53
CA VAL A 71 8.47 -7.26 6.41
C VAL A 71 9.08 -8.66 6.33
N TRP A 72 10.40 -8.77 6.45
CA TRP A 72 11.10 -10.05 6.45
C TRP A 72 10.70 -10.94 7.64
N GLU A 73 10.64 -10.37 8.86
CA GLU A 73 10.25 -11.10 10.07
C GLU A 73 8.80 -11.61 9.97
N ILE A 74 7.87 -10.77 9.53
CA ILE A 74 6.47 -11.14 9.34
C ILE A 74 6.35 -12.26 8.30
N ASN A 75 7.00 -12.14 7.15
CA ASN A 75 6.98 -13.17 6.12
C ASN A 75 7.47 -14.52 6.66
N ASN A 76 8.54 -14.55 7.46
CA ASN A 76 9.04 -15.78 8.07
C ASN A 76 8.05 -16.39 9.05
N MET A 77 7.43 -15.57 9.92
CA MET A 77 6.42 -16.04 10.86
C MET A 77 5.19 -16.61 10.14
N LEU A 78 4.71 -15.92 9.09
CA LEU A 78 3.53 -16.34 8.35
C LEU A 78 3.78 -17.61 7.52
N SER A 79 4.98 -17.76 6.95
CA SER A 79 5.38 -19.00 6.27
C SER A 79 5.39 -20.19 7.24
N GLN A 80 5.95 -20.01 8.45
CA GLN A 80 5.93 -21.08 9.48
C GLN A 80 4.51 -21.40 9.94
N LEU A 81 3.63 -20.42 10.03
CA LEU A 81 2.22 -20.61 10.37
C LEU A 81 1.51 -21.42 9.30
N GLU A 82 1.70 -21.10 8.02
CA GLU A 82 1.13 -21.87 6.92
C GLU A 82 1.64 -23.30 6.91
N ASP A 83 2.96 -23.50 7.07
CA ASP A 83 3.59 -24.82 7.06
C ASP A 83 3.06 -25.71 8.21
N SER A 84 2.82 -25.14 9.39
CA SER A 84 2.43 -25.89 10.58
C SER A 84 0.92 -26.10 10.72
N LEU A 85 0.11 -25.09 10.36
CA LEU A 85 -1.33 -25.09 10.59
C LEU A 85 -2.17 -25.02 9.30
N SER A 86 -1.51 -24.88 8.16
CA SER A 86 -2.15 -24.66 6.85
C SER A 86 -3.02 -23.40 6.78
N ILE A 87 -2.85 -22.45 7.68
CA ILE A 87 -3.59 -21.17 7.70
C ILE A 87 -2.85 -20.17 6.81
N GLU A 88 -3.56 -19.56 5.88
CA GLU A 88 -3.01 -18.51 5.00
C GLU A 88 -3.32 -17.13 5.59
N VAL A 89 -2.27 -16.37 5.93
CA VAL A 89 -2.42 -15.01 6.46
C VAL A 89 -1.69 -14.03 5.54
N ALA A 90 -2.39 -13.00 5.08
CA ALA A 90 -1.78 -11.89 4.34
C ALA A 90 -1.84 -10.60 5.15
N VAL A 91 -0.77 -9.80 5.07
CA VAL A 91 -0.69 -8.47 5.69
C VAL A 91 -0.54 -7.43 4.59
N VAL A 92 -1.36 -6.39 4.66
CA VAL A 92 -1.37 -5.29 3.69
C VAL A 92 -1.26 -3.97 4.42
N ALA A 93 -0.27 -3.15 4.06
CA ALA A 93 -0.07 -1.82 4.60
C ALA A 93 -0.15 -0.79 3.47
N LEU A 94 -1.19 0.06 3.49
CA LEU A 94 -1.48 1.08 2.48
C LEU A 94 -1.48 2.48 3.09
N SER A 95 -0.99 3.46 2.33
CA SER A 95 -1.04 4.87 2.72
C SER A 95 -2.48 5.39 2.74
N SER A 96 -3.27 5.05 1.72
CA SER A 96 -4.65 5.49 1.57
C SER A 96 -5.46 4.56 0.67
N ILE A 97 -6.73 4.41 0.97
CA ILE A 97 -7.77 3.80 0.13
C ILE A 97 -8.85 4.83 -0.27
N GLY A 98 -8.55 6.11 -0.10
CA GLY A 98 -9.48 7.20 -0.33
C GLY A 98 -10.62 7.20 0.69
N GLU A 99 -11.86 7.31 0.20
CA GLU A 99 -13.06 7.34 1.04
C GLU A 99 -13.67 5.95 1.29
N ASP A 100 -13.02 4.89 0.79
CA ASP A 100 -13.52 3.53 0.98
C ASP A 100 -13.51 3.12 2.46
N ILE A 101 -14.48 2.29 2.85
CA ILE A 101 -14.58 1.75 4.20
C ILE A 101 -13.57 0.59 4.34
N PRO A 102 -12.60 0.65 5.29
CA PRO A 102 -11.53 -0.34 5.40
C PRO A 102 -12.01 -1.79 5.51
N ALA A 103 -13.11 -2.04 6.24
CA ALA A 103 -13.66 -3.39 6.38
C ALA A 103 -14.19 -3.95 5.04
N GLU A 104 -14.88 -3.12 4.26
CA GLU A 104 -15.37 -3.51 2.93
C GLU A 104 -14.21 -3.69 1.93
N PHE A 105 -13.23 -2.81 2.00
CA PHE A 105 -12.03 -2.90 1.18
C PHE A 105 -11.26 -4.19 1.48
N ALA A 106 -11.04 -4.50 2.76
CA ALA A 106 -10.36 -5.72 3.17
C ALA A 106 -11.09 -6.99 2.69
N HIS A 107 -12.42 -7.01 2.80
CA HIS A 107 -13.23 -8.14 2.34
C HIS A 107 -13.13 -8.33 0.81
N LYS A 108 -13.28 -7.25 0.05
CA LYS A 108 -13.12 -7.29 -1.43
C LYS A 108 -11.71 -7.72 -1.84
N LEU A 109 -10.68 -7.26 -1.13
CA LEU A 109 -9.29 -7.63 -1.39
C LEU A 109 -9.02 -9.10 -1.06
N PHE A 110 -9.56 -9.58 0.07
CA PHE A 110 -9.50 -10.98 0.48
C PHE A 110 -10.08 -11.91 -0.59
N GLU A 111 -11.28 -11.59 -1.08
CA GLU A 111 -11.93 -12.32 -2.17
C GLU A 111 -11.13 -12.23 -3.50
N HIS A 112 -10.64 -11.03 -3.83
CA HIS A 112 -9.89 -10.79 -5.08
C HIS A 112 -8.59 -11.59 -5.12
N TRP A 113 -7.90 -11.75 -3.99
CA TRP A 113 -6.68 -12.55 -3.91
C TRP A 113 -6.95 -14.03 -3.71
N GLY A 114 -8.16 -14.40 -3.26
CA GLY A 114 -8.55 -15.77 -2.98
C GLY A 114 -7.74 -16.37 -1.82
N ILE A 115 -7.57 -15.60 -0.73
CA ILE A 115 -6.80 -16.02 0.44
C ILE A 115 -7.53 -17.16 1.17
N GLY A 116 -6.77 -18.18 1.54
CA GLY A 116 -7.30 -19.39 2.16
C GLY A 116 -7.50 -20.53 1.16
N LYS A 117 -7.33 -21.76 1.65
CA LYS A 117 -7.53 -22.95 0.82
C LYS A 117 -9.00 -23.21 0.60
N LYS A 118 -9.40 -23.42 -0.65
CA LYS A 118 -10.82 -23.61 -1.05
C LYS A 118 -11.56 -24.72 -0.28
N ALA A 119 -10.84 -25.68 0.30
CA ALA A 119 -11.43 -26.78 1.06
C ALA A 119 -11.69 -26.41 2.54
N ASP A 120 -10.86 -25.55 3.10
CA ASP A 120 -10.81 -25.29 4.55
C ASP A 120 -11.26 -23.87 4.88
N ASP A 121 -11.30 -22.98 3.89
CA ASP A 121 -11.67 -21.54 4.01
C ASP A 121 -10.92 -20.83 5.17
N ASN A 122 -9.62 -21.20 5.32
CA ASN A 122 -8.77 -20.90 6.47
C ASN A 122 -7.83 -19.71 6.20
N GLY A 123 -8.35 -18.69 5.54
CA GLY A 123 -7.62 -17.46 5.21
C GLY A 123 -7.86 -16.32 6.21
N LEU A 124 -6.86 -15.45 6.36
CA LEU A 124 -6.95 -14.20 7.11
C LEU A 124 -6.23 -13.08 6.33
N LEU A 125 -6.88 -11.95 6.15
CA LEU A 125 -6.27 -10.71 5.69
C LEU A 125 -6.24 -9.68 6.82
N ILE A 126 -5.08 -9.09 7.06
CA ILE A 126 -4.88 -7.95 7.97
C ILE A 126 -4.58 -6.72 7.11
N LEU A 127 -5.45 -5.72 7.13
CA LEU A 127 -5.29 -4.48 6.40
C LEU A 127 -5.01 -3.32 7.35
N LEU A 128 -3.88 -2.64 7.16
CA LEU A 128 -3.53 -1.37 7.78
C LEU A 128 -3.74 -0.24 6.75
N VAL A 129 -4.53 0.77 7.11
CA VAL A 129 -4.74 2.00 6.33
C VAL A 129 -4.23 3.18 7.15
N LEU A 130 -3.13 3.80 6.69
CA LEU A 130 -2.38 4.76 7.49
C LEU A 130 -3.12 6.09 7.67
N ASP A 131 -3.67 6.66 6.60
CA ASP A 131 -4.39 7.96 6.63
C ASP A 131 -5.64 7.90 7.50
N GLN A 132 -6.36 6.76 7.47
CA GLN A 132 -7.54 6.53 8.31
C GLN A 132 -7.19 6.02 9.72
N ARG A 133 -5.92 5.66 9.98
CA ARG A 133 -5.44 5.08 11.25
C ARG A 133 -6.26 3.86 11.67
N LYS A 134 -6.53 2.98 10.71
CA LYS A 134 -7.36 1.80 10.90
C LYS A 134 -6.58 0.52 10.60
N VAL A 135 -6.82 -0.48 11.45
CA VAL A 135 -6.49 -1.87 11.18
C VAL A 135 -7.79 -2.64 11.13
N THR A 136 -7.96 -3.46 10.11
CA THR A 136 -9.15 -4.30 9.94
C THR A 136 -8.75 -5.70 9.49
N PHE A 137 -9.66 -6.64 9.66
CA PHE A 137 -9.45 -8.05 9.36
C PHE A 137 -10.57 -8.55 8.44
N ALA A 138 -10.21 -9.44 7.52
CA ALA A 138 -11.16 -10.23 6.75
C ALA A 138 -10.76 -11.71 6.89
N THR A 139 -11.71 -12.57 7.25
CA THR A 139 -11.49 -13.99 7.54
C THR A 139 -12.37 -14.87 6.68
N GLY A 140 -11.87 -16.05 6.30
CA GLY A 140 -12.68 -17.13 5.80
C GLY A 140 -13.45 -17.84 6.92
N TYR A 141 -14.52 -18.54 6.56
CA TYR A 141 -15.41 -19.24 7.51
C TYR A 141 -14.68 -20.29 8.38
N GLY A 142 -13.61 -20.88 7.88
CA GLY A 142 -12.81 -21.86 8.59
C GLY A 142 -12.13 -21.34 9.86
N LEU A 143 -12.00 -20.00 9.99
CA LEU A 143 -11.37 -19.36 11.15
C LEU A 143 -12.38 -18.71 12.12
N GLU A 144 -13.66 -18.63 11.78
CA GLU A 144 -14.69 -17.95 12.60
C GLU A 144 -14.91 -18.55 13.99
N GLY A 145 -14.39 -19.74 14.25
CA GLY A 145 -14.49 -20.40 15.58
C GLY A 145 -13.18 -20.39 16.37
N VAL A 146 -12.12 -19.82 15.82
CA VAL A 146 -10.75 -19.86 16.39
C VAL A 146 -10.28 -18.47 16.80
N LEU A 147 -10.83 -17.42 16.20
CA LEU A 147 -10.60 -16.02 16.50
C LEU A 147 -11.75 -15.44 17.30
#